data_06e684cd1f802dbf661279f9731b514b
#
_entry.id   06e684cd1f802dbf661279f9731b514b
#
_cell.length_a   1.000
_cell.length_b   1.000
_cell.length_c   1.000
_cell.angle_alpha   90.00
_cell.angle_beta   90.00
_cell.angle_gamma   90.00
#
_symmetry.space_group_name_H-M   'P 1'
#
loop_
_entity.id
_entity.type
_entity.pdbx_description
1 polymer ?
#
loop_
_entity_poly.entity_id
_entity_poly.type
_entity_poly.pdbx_seq_one_letter_code
_entity_poly.pdbx_strand_id
1 'polypeptide(L)'
;IQGIDTRSLTKHLRERGAMKALLTTEDITVEEACQKATSSDGVVGMDFVREVTTSETYRWDPEDHLSREWTLANPAQPENKSEDGNHYHPLPDPGYRIVAYDFGIKHNILRRLRQEGFLVDVVNARTPAADVLAMKPDGVFLSNGPGDPEALGDIHKEIAALIGKIPLFGICLGHQVLGHALGGKTFKLKFGHRGGNQPVKDLRSGNVAITSQNHGFAVDAESLPADTE
;
A
#
# COMPACT_ATOMS: atom_id res chain seq x y z
N ILE A 1 -6.01 22.57 -5.32
CA ILE A 1 -6.68 23.55 -4.45
C ILE A 1 -5.65 24.63 -4.13
N GLN A 2 -6.02 25.88 -4.31
CA GLN A 2 -5.21 27.05 -3.95
C GLN A 2 -6.09 28.13 -3.27
N GLY A 3 -5.47 29.07 -2.58
CA GLY A 3 -6.20 30.17 -1.93
C GLY A 3 -6.81 29.85 -0.57
N ILE A 4 -6.43 28.71 0.03
CA ILE A 4 -6.80 28.35 1.41
C ILE A 4 -5.57 28.37 2.33
N ASP A 5 -5.76 28.68 3.60
CA ASP A 5 -4.71 28.57 4.62
C ASP A 5 -4.51 27.10 5.01
N THR A 6 -3.62 26.42 4.28
CA THR A 6 -3.30 24.99 4.50
C THR A 6 -2.64 24.76 5.85
N ARG A 7 -1.94 25.75 6.42
CA ARG A 7 -1.31 25.65 7.75
C ARG A 7 -2.37 25.62 8.84
N SER A 8 -3.34 26.53 8.80
CA SER A 8 -4.45 26.54 9.74
C SER A 8 -5.30 25.27 9.64
N LEU A 9 -5.57 24.78 8.41
CA LEU A 9 -6.26 23.51 8.18
C LEU A 9 -5.50 22.34 8.81
N THR A 10 -4.18 22.25 8.58
CA THR A 10 -3.33 21.21 9.16
C THR A 10 -3.35 21.24 10.68
N LYS A 11 -3.25 22.45 11.28
CA LYS A 11 -3.33 22.61 12.74
C LYS A 11 -4.69 22.14 13.28
N HIS A 12 -5.76 22.53 12.62
CA HIS A 12 -7.12 22.12 12.99
C HIS A 12 -7.28 20.59 12.97
N LEU A 13 -6.79 19.92 11.91
CA LEU A 13 -6.83 18.45 11.79
C LEU A 13 -5.99 17.77 12.87
N ARG A 14 -4.83 18.33 13.24
CA ARG A 14 -4.01 17.78 14.33
C ARG A 14 -4.69 17.89 15.69
N GLU A 15 -5.45 18.94 15.94
CA GLU A 15 -6.15 19.17 17.20
C GLU A 15 -7.45 18.34 17.27
N ARG A 16 -8.23 18.29 16.19
CA ARG A 16 -9.56 17.67 16.14
C ARG A 16 -9.56 16.23 15.65
N GLY A 17 -8.57 15.82 14.90
CA GLY A 17 -8.48 14.52 14.23
C GLY A 17 -8.91 14.59 12.77
N ALA A 18 -8.88 13.43 12.08
CA ALA A 18 -9.38 13.31 10.72
C ALA A 18 -10.88 13.60 10.68
N MET A 19 -11.30 14.39 9.69
CA MET A 19 -12.67 14.87 9.55
C MET A 19 -13.22 14.50 8.18
N LYS A 20 -14.54 14.35 8.10
CA LYS A 20 -15.26 14.27 6.84
C LYS A 20 -15.23 15.64 6.17
N ALA A 21 -15.01 15.68 4.87
CA ALA A 21 -14.97 16.90 4.10
C ALA A 21 -15.58 16.70 2.72
N LEU A 22 -16.14 17.75 2.17
CA LEU A 22 -16.62 17.78 0.79
C LEU A 22 -15.72 18.72 -0.05
N LEU A 23 -15.26 18.23 -1.17
CA LEU A 23 -14.68 19.04 -2.24
C LEU A 23 -15.63 18.96 -3.44
N THR A 24 -16.15 20.09 -3.87
CA THR A 24 -17.12 20.13 -4.97
C THR A 24 -16.83 21.29 -5.92
N THR A 25 -17.26 21.14 -7.16
CA THR A 25 -17.36 22.21 -8.18
C THR A 25 -18.81 22.57 -8.46
N GLU A 26 -19.78 21.94 -7.78
CA GLU A 26 -21.19 22.25 -7.88
C GLU A 26 -21.47 23.62 -7.19
N ASP A 27 -22.44 24.35 -7.75
CA ASP A 27 -22.93 25.58 -7.14
C ASP A 27 -23.95 25.26 -6.05
N ILE A 28 -23.45 24.97 -4.86
CA ILE A 28 -24.24 24.63 -3.67
C ILE A 28 -23.89 25.53 -2.50
N THR A 29 -24.81 25.68 -1.55
CA THR A 29 -24.58 26.46 -0.36
C THR A 29 -23.60 25.76 0.61
N VAL A 30 -23.02 26.50 1.54
CA VAL A 30 -22.13 25.95 2.59
C VAL A 30 -22.90 24.97 3.47
N GLU A 31 -24.16 25.25 3.77
CA GLU A 31 -25.04 24.39 4.57
C GLU A 31 -25.28 23.04 3.88
N GLU A 32 -25.58 23.05 2.59
CA GLU A 32 -25.72 21.83 1.79
C GLU A 32 -24.42 21.05 1.71
N ALA A 33 -23.29 21.73 1.53
CA ALA A 33 -21.97 21.10 1.50
C ALA A 33 -21.64 20.44 2.84
N CYS A 34 -21.91 21.11 3.96
CA CYS A 34 -21.72 20.56 5.30
C CYS A 34 -22.63 19.35 5.56
N GLN A 35 -23.86 19.40 5.10
CA GLN A 35 -24.81 18.28 5.23
C GLN A 35 -24.32 17.07 4.42
N LYS A 36 -23.91 17.26 3.16
CA LYS A 36 -23.33 16.19 2.33
C LYS A 36 -22.08 15.58 2.97
N ALA A 37 -21.15 16.41 3.50
CA ALA A 37 -19.96 15.94 4.20
C ALA A 37 -20.30 15.11 5.44
N THR A 38 -21.24 15.59 6.25
CA THR A 38 -21.63 14.94 7.52
C THR A 38 -22.34 13.61 7.27
N SER A 39 -23.18 13.52 6.23
CA SER A 39 -23.94 12.31 5.90
C SER A 39 -23.11 11.22 5.20
N SER A 40 -21.87 11.49 4.81
CA SER A 40 -20.99 10.47 4.21
C SER A 40 -20.62 9.40 5.25
N ASP A 41 -20.45 8.14 4.81
CA ASP A 41 -20.19 7.00 5.72
C ASP A 41 -18.82 7.06 6.40
N GLY A 42 -17.82 7.68 5.78
CA GLY A 42 -16.44 7.70 6.29
C GLY A 42 -15.68 6.43 5.89
N VAL A 43 -14.60 6.10 6.63
CA VAL A 43 -13.72 4.96 6.29
C VAL A 43 -13.79 3.80 7.28
N VAL A 44 -14.30 4.02 8.50
CA VAL A 44 -14.37 2.98 9.54
C VAL A 44 -15.43 1.96 9.17
N GLY A 45 -15.07 0.67 9.20
CA GLY A 45 -15.94 -0.44 8.84
C GLY A 45 -16.15 -0.62 7.33
N MET A 46 -15.48 0.19 6.48
CA MET A 46 -15.66 0.15 5.03
C MET A 46 -14.62 -0.70 4.33
N ASP A 47 -15.11 -1.65 3.53
CA ASP A 47 -14.31 -2.44 2.58
C ASP A 47 -14.30 -1.77 1.21
N PHE A 48 -13.30 -0.93 0.97
CA PHE A 48 -13.07 -0.33 -0.35
C PHE A 48 -12.17 -1.19 -1.25
N VAL A 49 -11.57 -2.26 -0.73
CA VAL A 49 -10.72 -3.16 -1.51
C VAL A 49 -11.50 -3.81 -2.65
N ARG A 50 -12.75 -4.18 -2.43
CA ARG A 50 -13.63 -4.77 -3.44
C ARG A 50 -13.87 -3.87 -4.66
N GLU A 51 -13.70 -2.56 -4.50
CA GLU A 51 -13.96 -1.57 -5.55
C GLU A 51 -12.71 -1.28 -6.40
N VAL A 52 -11.52 -1.57 -5.86
CA VAL A 52 -10.23 -1.18 -6.46
C VAL A 52 -9.37 -2.36 -6.87
N THR A 53 -9.66 -3.57 -6.39
CA THR A 53 -8.91 -4.78 -6.72
C THR A 53 -9.08 -5.16 -8.19
N THR A 54 -8.04 -5.75 -8.77
CA THR A 54 -8.11 -6.26 -10.15
C THR A 54 -9.19 -7.33 -10.30
N SER A 55 -9.88 -7.36 -11.44
CA SER A 55 -10.82 -8.42 -11.78
C SER A 55 -10.16 -9.69 -12.32
N GLU A 56 -8.95 -9.56 -12.86
CA GLU A 56 -8.23 -10.66 -13.51
C GLU A 56 -6.78 -10.74 -12.99
N THR A 57 -6.25 -11.96 -12.94
CA THR A 57 -4.81 -12.18 -12.69
C THR A 57 -4.00 -11.74 -13.90
N TYR A 58 -2.97 -10.94 -13.67
CA TYR A 58 -2.08 -10.50 -14.73
C TYR A 58 -0.63 -10.49 -14.27
N ARG A 59 0.30 -10.61 -15.24
CA ARG A 59 1.71 -10.34 -15.01
C ARG A 59 1.99 -8.86 -15.17
N TRP A 60 2.65 -8.27 -14.18
CA TRP A 60 3.11 -6.89 -14.27
C TRP A 60 4.22 -6.75 -15.30
N ASP A 61 4.04 -5.82 -16.23
CA ASP A 61 5.06 -5.31 -17.14
C ASP A 61 5.93 -6.41 -17.80
N PRO A 62 5.33 -7.37 -18.54
CA PRO A 62 6.04 -8.53 -19.06
C PRO A 62 7.15 -8.18 -20.08
N GLU A 63 7.13 -6.99 -20.65
CA GLU A 63 8.09 -6.47 -21.60
C GLU A 63 9.05 -5.42 -20.99
N ASP A 64 8.96 -5.20 -19.68
CA ASP A 64 9.78 -4.25 -18.92
C ASP A 64 9.69 -2.77 -19.36
N HIS A 65 8.65 -2.40 -20.11
CA HIS A 65 8.50 -1.03 -20.63
C HIS A 65 8.21 -0.02 -19.53
N LEU A 66 7.26 -0.33 -18.63
CA LEU A 66 6.81 0.56 -17.57
C LEU A 66 7.82 0.66 -16.42
N SER A 67 8.52 -0.42 -16.14
CA SER A 67 9.50 -0.48 -15.05
C SER A 67 10.81 0.19 -15.44
N ARG A 68 11.22 0.08 -16.69
CA ARG A 68 12.41 0.71 -17.23
C ARG A 68 12.32 2.24 -17.29
N GLU A 69 11.17 2.81 -17.61
CA GLU A 69 10.96 4.25 -17.70
C GLU A 69 11.26 5.02 -16.39
N TRP A 70 11.28 4.32 -15.25
CA TRP A 70 11.52 4.93 -13.94
C TRP A 70 12.95 4.72 -13.39
N THR A 71 13.80 4.01 -14.10
CA THR A 71 15.22 3.85 -13.77
C THR A 71 16.04 4.91 -14.50
N LEU A 72 16.32 6.03 -13.82
CA LEU A 72 17.28 7.02 -14.37
C LEU A 72 18.69 6.46 -14.29
N ALA A 73 19.28 6.21 -15.43
CA ALA A 73 20.69 5.83 -15.53
C ALA A 73 21.61 6.95 -15.00
N ASN A 74 22.73 6.56 -14.43
CA ASN A 74 23.80 7.50 -14.13
C ASN A 74 24.33 8.08 -15.46
N PRO A 75 24.25 9.42 -15.70
CA PRO A 75 24.71 10.02 -16.94
C PRO A 75 26.20 9.76 -17.24
N ALA A 76 26.97 9.34 -16.24
CA ALA A 76 28.38 8.99 -16.38
C ALA A 76 28.63 7.58 -16.96
N GLN A 77 27.60 6.78 -17.23
CA GLN A 77 27.68 5.45 -17.82
C GLN A 77 27.03 5.44 -19.20
N PRO A 78 27.76 5.82 -20.26
CA PRO A 78 27.21 5.96 -21.63
C PRO A 78 26.76 4.64 -22.26
N GLU A 79 27.19 3.50 -21.74
CA GLU A 79 26.79 2.16 -22.17
C GLU A 79 25.33 1.83 -21.90
N ASN A 80 24.67 2.61 -21.04
CA ASN A 80 23.28 2.42 -20.65
C ASN A 80 22.30 3.30 -21.46
N LYS A 81 22.68 3.70 -22.68
CA LYS A 81 21.78 4.42 -23.58
C LYS A 81 20.77 3.46 -24.20
N SER A 82 19.48 3.77 -24.03
CA SER A 82 18.43 3.15 -24.84
C SER A 82 18.44 3.68 -26.28
N GLU A 83 17.77 2.98 -27.21
CA GLU A 83 17.68 3.38 -28.62
C GLU A 83 17.08 4.79 -28.82
N ASP A 84 16.25 5.26 -27.90
CA ASP A 84 15.64 6.60 -27.88
C ASP A 84 16.57 7.69 -27.29
N GLY A 85 17.81 7.35 -26.94
CA GLY A 85 18.80 8.27 -26.40
C GLY A 85 18.65 8.57 -24.90
N ASN A 86 17.68 7.98 -24.23
CA ASN A 86 17.53 8.07 -22.79
C ASN A 86 18.51 7.16 -22.06
N HIS A 87 18.96 7.58 -20.88
CA HIS A 87 19.84 6.78 -20.05
C HIS A 87 19.03 6.04 -18.98
N TYR A 88 18.82 4.73 -19.16
CA TYR A 88 18.16 3.87 -18.18
C TYR A 88 19.16 2.84 -17.65
N HIS A 89 19.06 2.53 -16.37
CA HIS A 89 19.72 1.33 -15.89
C HIS A 89 19.02 0.10 -16.47
N PRO A 90 19.78 -0.90 -16.98
CA PRO A 90 19.18 -2.17 -17.35
C PRO A 90 18.50 -2.77 -16.12
N LEU A 91 17.30 -3.31 -16.32
CA LEU A 91 16.65 -4.05 -15.24
C LEU A 91 17.44 -5.35 -14.99
N PRO A 92 17.56 -5.78 -13.72
CA PRO A 92 18.21 -7.05 -13.41
C PRO A 92 17.40 -8.21 -13.98
N ASP A 93 18.11 -9.29 -14.35
CA ASP A 93 17.45 -10.54 -14.69
C ASP A 93 16.59 -10.99 -13.52
N PRO A 94 15.35 -11.46 -13.78
CA PRO A 94 14.44 -11.87 -12.71
C PRO A 94 14.99 -13.09 -11.96
N GLY A 95 15.27 -12.91 -10.67
CA GLY A 95 15.77 -13.98 -9.81
C GLY A 95 14.67 -14.70 -9.03
N TYR A 96 13.54 -14.03 -8.79
CA TYR A 96 12.45 -14.53 -7.98
C TYR A 96 11.10 -14.19 -8.59
N ARG A 97 10.12 -15.07 -8.37
CA ARG A 97 8.72 -14.87 -8.77
C ARG A 97 7.86 -14.65 -7.53
N ILE A 98 7.12 -13.57 -7.48
CA ILE A 98 6.20 -13.26 -6.38
C ILE A 98 4.77 -13.11 -6.88
N VAL A 99 3.81 -13.43 -6.03
CA VAL A 99 2.40 -13.11 -6.23
C VAL A 99 2.03 -11.91 -5.36
N ALA A 100 1.46 -10.88 -5.95
CA ALA A 100 0.99 -9.68 -5.27
C ALA A 100 -0.53 -9.68 -5.17
N TYR A 101 -1.07 -9.68 -3.95
CA TYR A 101 -2.48 -9.41 -3.71
C TYR A 101 -2.76 -7.92 -3.94
N ASP A 102 -3.71 -7.63 -4.81
CA ASP A 102 -4.11 -6.28 -5.15
C ASP A 102 -5.22 -5.76 -4.22
N PHE A 103 -4.83 -5.02 -3.20
CA PHE A 103 -5.75 -4.29 -2.32
C PHE A 103 -5.99 -2.85 -2.79
N GLY A 104 -5.54 -2.47 -3.97
CA GLY A 104 -5.47 -1.12 -4.52
C GLY A 104 -4.00 -0.69 -4.70
N ILE A 105 -3.23 -1.55 -5.35
CA ILE A 105 -1.78 -1.43 -5.48
C ILE A 105 -1.36 -0.20 -6.27
N LYS A 106 -0.43 0.56 -5.75
CA LYS A 106 0.21 1.63 -6.51
C LYS A 106 1.22 1.04 -7.50
N HIS A 107 1.06 1.33 -8.77
CA HIS A 107 1.93 0.83 -9.84
C HIS A 107 3.42 1.08 -9.58
N ASN A 108 3.75 2.17 -8.86
CA ASN A 108 5.15 2.43 -8.52
C ASN A 108 5.77 1.38 -7.58
N ILE A 109 4.96 0.70 -6.78
CA ILE A 109 5.43 -0.44 -5.97
C ILE A 109 5.78 -1.61 -6.88
N LEU A 110 4.93 -1.92 -7.85
CA LEU A 110 5.19 -2.97 -8.85
C LEU A 110 6.44 -2.69 -9.67
N ARG A 111 6.63 -1.42 -10.10
CA ARG A 111 7.86 -0.99 -10.78
C ARG A 111 9.10 -1.23 -9.92
N ARG A 112 9.05 -0.84 -8.65
CA ARG A 112 10.17 -1.07 -7.73
C ARG A 112 10.46 -2.54 -7.50
N LEU A 113 9.44 -3.37 -7.33
CA LEU A 113 9.62 -4.82 -7.21
C LEU A 113 10.31 -5.38 -8.47
N ARG A 114 9.88 -4.96 -9.66
CA ARG A 114 10.53 -5.40 -10.91
C ARG A 114 11.98 -4.89 -11.01
N GLN A 115 12.25 -3.68 -10.58
CA GLN A 115 13.60 -3.09 -10.54
C GLN A 115 14.55 -3.83 -9.60
N GLU A 116 14.02 -4.47 -8.56
CA GLU A 116 14.77 -5.32 -7.62
C GLU A 116 14.88 -6.79 -8.09
N GLY A 117 14.47 -7.09 -9.33
CA GLY A 117 14.61 -8.42 -9.92
C GLY A 117 13.47 -9.39 -9.63
N PHE A 118 12.29 -8.91 -9.25
CA PHE A 118 11.13 -9.76 -9.07
C PHE A 118 10.27 -9.83 -10.35
N LEU A 119 9.83 -11.03 -10.73
CA LEU A 119 8.65 -11.21 -11.58
C LEU A 119 7.41 -11.15 -10.71
N VAL A 120 6.46 -10.30 -11.06
CA VAL A 120 5.27 -10.06 -10.25
C VAL A 120 4.01 -10.49 -10.99
N ASP A 121 3.31 -11.47 -10.46
CA ASP A 121 1.95 -11.81 -10.86
C ASP A 121 0.97 -11.16 -9.88
N VAL A 122 0.07 -10.34 -10.38
CA VAL A 122 -0.92 -9.61 -9.57
C VAL A 122 -2.23 -10.38 -9.58
N VAL A 123 -2.79 -10.63 -8.39
CA VAL A 123 -4.04 -11.38 -8.21
C VAL A 123 -5.08 -10.53 -7.48
N ASN A 124 -6.34 -10.89 -7.67
CA ASN A 124 -7.45 -10.30 -6.91
C ASN A 124 -7.24 -10.44 -5.41
N ALA A 125 -7.68 -9.46 -4.65
CA ALA A 125 -7.59 -9.43 -3.18
C ALA A 125 -8.19 -10.67 -2.49
N ARG A 126 -9.15 -11.34 -3.13
CA ARG A 126 -9.87 -12.50 -2.61
C ARG A 126 -9.46 -13.82 -3.26
N THR A 127 -8.33 -13.83 -3.96
CA THR A 127 -7.79 -15.07 -4.51
C THR A 127 -7.49 -16.05 -3.36
N PRO A 128 -8.00 -17.30 -3.42
CA PRO A 128 -7.75 -18.28 -2.37
C PRO A 128 -6.26 -18.57 -2.20
N ALA A 129 -5.82 -18.76 -0.95
CA ALA A 129 -4.43 -19.12 -0.63
C ALA A 129 -3.95 -20.38 -1.38
N ALA A 130 -4.83 -21.35 -1.58
CA ALA A 130 -4.51 -22.57 -2.31
C ALA A 130 -4.15 -22.30 -3.78
N ASP A 131 -4.87 -21.37 -4.43
CA ASP A 131 -4.62 -20.97 -5.82
C ASP A 131 -3.29 -20.23 -5.95
N VAL A 132 -2.99 -19.34 -4.99
CA VAL A 132 -1.70 -18.63 -4.93
C VAL A 132 -0.55 -19.62 -4.73
N LEU A 133 -0.67 -20.58 -3.82
CA LEU A 133 0.35 -21.63 -3.61
C LEU A 133 0.51 -22.55 -4.84
N ALA A 134 -0.57 -22.80 -5.58
CA ALA A 134 -0.51 -23.57 -6.83
C ALA A 134 0.28 -22.87 -7.94
N MET A 135 0.40 -21.53 -7.90
CA MET A 135 1.26 -20.75 -8.79
C MET A 135 2.76 -20.93 -8.49
N LYS A 136 3.11 -21.55 -7.35
CA LYS A 136 4.48 -21.82 -6.89
C LYS A 136 5.37 -20.58 -6.87
N PRO A 137 4.96 -19.47 -6.23
CA PRO A 137 5.81 -18.30 -6.10
C PRO A 137 6.91 -18.53 -5.06
N ASP A 138 7.97 -17.72 -5.12
CA ASP A 138 9.02 -17.66 -4.09
C ASP A 138 8.60 -16.83 -2.87
N GLY A 139 7.61 -15.97 -3.01
CA GLY A 139 7.05 -15.14 -1.95
C GLY A 139 5.71 -14.51 -2.32
N VAL A 140 5.04 -13.93 -1.34
CA VAL A 140 3.77 -13.24 -1.52
C VAL A 140 3.88 -11.81 -1.00
N PHE A 141 3.42 -10.87 -1.80
CA PHE A 141 3.36 -9.46 -1.47
C PHE A 141 1.91 -9.03 -1.22
N LEU A 142 1.68 -8.37 -0.08
CA LEU A 142 0.39 -7.80 0.30
C LEU A 142 0.45 -6.29 0.07
N SER A 143 -0.34 -5.79 -0.87
CA SER A 143 -0.21 -4.41 -1.31
C SER A 143 -0.79 -3.38 -0.33
N ASN A 144 -0.49 -2.11 -0.58
CA ASN A 144 -1.25 -1.02 0.00
C ASN A 144 -2.70 -1.03 -0.52
N GLY A 145 -3.59 -0.34 0.18
CA GLY A 145 -4.99 -0.20 -0.24
C GLY A 145 -5.78 0.78 0.63
N PRO A 146 -7.01 1.10 0.23
CA PRO A 146 -7.93 1.93 0.99
C PRO A 146 -8.79 1.12 1.97
N GLY A 147 -9.46 1.81 2.87
CA GLY A 147 -10.48 1.24 3.76
C GLY A 147 -10.00 0.90 5.15
N ASP A 148 -10.84 0.16 5.85
CA ASP A 148 -10.59 -0.32 7.20
C ASP A 148 -10.05 -1.74 7.14
N PRO A 149 -8.83 -2.01 7.67
CA PRO A 149 -8.30 -3.36 7.67
C PRO A 149 -9.21 -4.37 8.41
N GLU A 150 -9.93 -3.97 9.45
CA GLU A 150 -10.82 -4.85 10.21
C GLU A 150 -12.01 -5.36 9.36
N ALA A 151 -12.43 -4.60 8.35
CA ALA A 151 -13.52 -4.99 7.46
C ALA A 151 -13.18 -6.14 6.50
N LEU A 152 -11.92 -6.60 6.43
CA LEU A 152 -11.40 -7.57 5.47
C LEU A 152 -11.27 -8.99 6.03
N GLY A 153 -12.21 -9.42 6.89
CA GLY A 153 -12.12 -10.68 7.62
C GLY A 153 -12.06 -11.96 6.76
N ASP A 154 -12.58 -11.92 5.54
CA ASP A 154 -12.43 -12.98 4.54
C ASP A 154 -10.98 -13.07 4.03
N ILE A 155 -10.37 -11.93 3.74
CA ILE A 155 -8.97 -11.84 3.30
C ILE A 155 -8.01 -12.29 4.41
N HIS A 156 -8.27 -11.92 5.67
CA HIS A 156 -7.43 -12.33 6.80
C HIS A 156 -7.27 -13.85 6.87
N LYS A 157 -8.34 -14.61 6.61
CA LYS A 157 -8.33 -16.10 6.64
C LYS A 157 -7.43 -16.67 5.54
N GLU A 158 -7.50 -16.10 4.34
CA GLU A 158 -6.66 -16.53 3.22
C GLU A 158 -5.18 -16.21 3.50
N ILE A 159 -4.89 -15.02 4.01
CA ILE A 159 -3.51 -14.65 4.35
C ILE A 159 -2.98 -15.50 5.52
N ALA A 160 -3.80 -15.78 6.53
CA ALA A 160 -3.42 -16.68 7.63
C ALA A 160 -3.05 -18.09 7.11
N ALA A 161 -3.72 -18.57 6.08
CA ALA A 161 -3.43 -19.88 5.47
C ALA A 161 -2.09 -19.94 4.73
N LEU A 162 -1.46 -18.78 4.45
CA LEU A 162 -0.12 -18.67 3.83
C LEU A 162 1.01 -18.58 4.85
N ILE A 163 0.71 -18.17 6.09
CA ILE A 163 1.72 -17.99 7.16
C ILE A 163 2.44 -19.31 7.42
N GLY A 164 3.77 -19.26 7.49
CA GLY A 164 4.63 -20.41 7.71
C GLY A 164 4.83 -21.32 6.49
N LYS A 165 4.13 -21.07 5.37
CA LYS A 165 4.28 -21.84 4.12
C LYS A 165 5.14 -21.12 3.09
N ILE A 166 5.13 -19.80 3.09
CA ILE A 166 5.82 -18.97 2.12
C ILE A 166 6.20 -17.63 2.75
N PRO A 167 7.30 -16.99 2.36
CA PRO A 167 7.61 -15.63 2.79
C PRO A 167 6.51 -14.64 2.43
N LEU A 168 6.11 -13.80 3.39
CA LEU A 168 5.08 -12.77 3.24
C LEU A 168 5.68 -11.41 3.54
N PHE A 169 5.34 -10.40 2.74
CA PHE A 169 5.70 -9.02 2.99
C PHE A 169 4.51 -8.10 2.69
N GLY A 170 4.22 -7.14 3.56
CA GLY A 170 3.08 -6.25 3.41
C GLY A 170 3.44 -4.77 3.56
N ILE A 171 2.80 -3.92 2.74
CA ILE A 171 2.92 -2.46 2.81
C ILE A 171 1.57 -1.84 3.18
N CYS A 172 1.55 -0.95 4.19
CA CYS A 172 0.39 -0.17 4.61
C CYS A 172 -0.79 -1.10 4.97
N LEU A 173 -1.87 -1.13 4.17
CA LEU A 173 -2.99 -2.05 4.37
C LEU A 173 -2.55 -3.51 4.40
N GLY A 174 -1.61 -3.91 3.53
CA GLY A 174 -1.08 -5.29 3.51
C GLY A 174 -0.36 -5.67 4.81
N HIS A 175 0.38 -4.74 5.43
CA HIS A 175 0.96 -4.94 6.76
C HIS A 175 -0.12 -5.09 7.84
N GLN A 176 -1.19 -4.29 7.77
CA GLN A 176 -2.30 -4.35 8.72
C GLN A 176 -3.12 -5.65 8.58
N VAL A 177 -3.36 -6.09 7.34
CA VAL A 177 -3.98 -7.40 7.04
C VAL A 177 -3.14 -8.55 7.59
N LEU A 178 -1.79 -8.48 7.44
CA LEU A 178 -0.90 -9.47 8.02
C LEU A 178 -0.98 -9.49 9.55
N GLY A 179 -1.07 -8.32 10.20
CA GLY A 179 -1.30 -8.22 11.64
C GLY A 179 -2.58 -8.92 12.09
N HIS A 180 -3.69 -8.71 11.37
CA HIS A 180 -4.94 -9.44 11.61
C HIS A 180 -4.82 -10.94 11.35
N ALA A 181 -4.15 -11.36 10.29
CA ALA A 181 -3.92 -12.76 9.97
C ALA A 181 -3.11 -13.51 11.05
N LEU A 182 -2.25 -12.80 11.78
CA LEU A 182 -1.53 -13.28 12.97
C LEU A 182 -2.39 -13.28 14.25
N GLY A 183 -3.64 -12.84 14.18
CA GLY A 183 -4.55 -12.77 15.34
C GLY A 183 -4.51 -11.44 16.10
N GLY A 184 -3.74 -10.46 15.62
CA GLY A 184 -3.69 -9.12 16.19
C GLY A 184 -4.88 -8.24 15.81
N LYS A 185 -4.84 -7.00 16.25
CA LYS A 185 -5.87 -5.99 16.03
C LYS A 185 -5.27 -4.73 15.41
N THR A 186 -6.14 -3.90 14.86
CA THR A 186 -5.76 -2.55 14.42
C THR A 186 -6.62 -1.51 15.12
N PHE A 187 -6.12 -0.28 15.15
CA PHE A 187 -6.87 0.85 15.69
C PHE A 187 -6.75 2.07 14.78
N LYS A 188 -7.77 2.92 14.84
CA LYS A 188 -7.81 4.17 14.08
C LYS A 188 -6.94 5.22 14.75
N LEU A 189 -5.95 5.72 14.04
CA LEU A 189 -5.16 6.85 14.48
C LEU A 189 -5.99 8.14 14.44
N LYS A 190 -5.74 9.06 15.36
CA LYS A 190 -6.46 10.33 15.45
C LYS A 190 -6.45 11.12 14.14
N PHE A 191 -5.28 11.24 13.49
CA PHE A 191 -5.11 11.92 12.20
C PHE A 191 -4.27 11.15 11.19
N GLY A 192 -3.69 9.99 11.58
CA GLY A 192 -2.82 9.16 10.75
C GLY A 192 -1.39 9.69 10.62
N HIS A 193 -0.53 8.88 10.00
CA HIS A 193 0.80 9.28 9.60
C HIS A 193 0.78 9.61 8.10
N ARG A 194 1.23 10.81 7.74
CA ARG A 194 1.18 11.30 6.37
C ARG A 194 2.40 12.14 6.04
N GLY A 195 3.00 11.89 4.87
CA GLY A 195 4.16 12.63 4.36
C GLY A 195 5.46 11.83 4.36
N GLY A 196 6.51 12.43 3.81
CA GLY A 196 7.83 11.84 3.62
C GLY A 196 8.81 12.07 4.79
N ASN A 197 8.33 12.39 5.97
CA ASN A 197 9.15 12.78 7.13
C ASN A 197 8.77 12.01 8.41
N GLN A 198 8.31 10.78 8.27
CA GLN A 198 7.89 9.94 9.40
C GLN A 198 9.08 9.06 9.87
N PRO A 199 9.53 9.22 11.13
CA PRO A 199 10.61 8.39 11.64
C PRO A 199 10.12 6.97 11.97
N VAL A 200 10.93 5.98 11.61
CA VAL A 200 10.74 4.57 11.99
C VAL A 200 12.03 4.08 12.63
N LYS A 201 11.92 3.51 13.81
CA LYS A 201 13.04 2.92 14.55
C LYS A 201 13.09 1.42 14.32
N ASP A 202 14.22 0.94 13.85
CA ASP A 202 14.56 -0.48 13.87
C ASP A 202 14.93 -0.88 15.32
N LEU A 203 14.14 -1.74 15.91
CA LEU A 203 14.32 -2.13 17.31
C LEU A 203 15.56 -3.02 17.52
N ARG A 204 16.02 -3.73 16.48
CA ARG A 204 17.21 -4.59 16.55
C ARG A 204 18.51 -3.78 16.49
N SER A 205 18.62 -2.88 15.53
CA SER A 205 19.82 -2.06 15.35
C SER A 205 19.79 -0.75 16.16
N GLY A 206 18.61 -0.30 16.58
CA GLY A 206 18.39 1.01 17.20
C GLY A 206 18.40 2.18 16.20
N ASN A 207 18.64 1.94 14.92
CA ASN A 207 18.69 2.96 13.89
C ASN A 207 17.32 3.56 13.61
N VAL A 208 17.31 4.85 13.25
CA VAL A 208 16.10 5.55 12.84
C VAL A 208 16.20 5.92 11.36
N ALA A 209 15.24 5.46 10.57
CA ALA A 209 15.09 5.84 9.18
C ALA A 209 13.92 6.82 9.02
N ILE A 210 14.06 7.78 8.12
CA ILE A 210 12.97 8.67 7.74
C ILE A 210 12.23 8.03 6.56
N THR A 211 10.93 7.83 6.74
CA THR A 211 10.09 7.11 5.78
C THR A 211 8.94 7.95 5.27
N SER A 212 8.40 7.56 4.11
CA SER A 212 7.15 8.10 3.57
C SER A 212 5.98 7.23 4.01
N GLN A 213 5.01 7.83 4.67
CA GLN A 213 3.83 7.13 5.16
C GLN A 213 2.53 7.81 4.72
N ASN A 214 1.48 7.02 4.54
CA ASN A 214 0.12 7.50 4.30
C ASN A 214 -0.88 6.46 4.76
N HIS A 215 -1.15 6.44 6.06
CA HIS A 215 -2.12 5.50 6.65
C HIS A 215 -2.90 6.14 7.79
N GLY A 216 -4.12 5.66 8.01
CA GLY A 216 -5.02 6.12 9.07
C GLY A 216 -5.27 5.09 10.18
N PHE A 217 -4.79 3.86 9.98
CA PHE A 217 -4.87 2.77 10.96
C PHE A 217 -3.47 2.26 11.28
N ALA A 218 -3.29 1.70 12.46
CA ALA A 218 -2.06 1.05 12.88
C ALA A 218 -2.35 -0.30 13.53
N VAL A 219 -1.39 -1.22 13.43
CA VAL A 219 -1.45 -2.48 14.17
C VAL A 219 -1.20 -2.19 15.65
N ASP A 220 -2.01 -2.79 16.50
CA ASP A 220 -1.80 -2.79 17.94
C ASP A 220 -0.78 -3.87 18.30
N ALA A 221 0.45 -3.45 18.59
CA ALA A 221 1.55 -4.36 18.88
C ALA A 221 1.30 -5.24 20.12
N GLU A 222 0.52 -4.74 21.09
CA GLU A 222 0.20 -5.51 22.30
C GLU A 222 -0.81 -6.63 22.03
N SER A 223 -1.54 -6.55 20.91
CA SER A 223 -2.50 -7.57 20.49
C SER A 223 -1.87 -8.73 19.71
N LEU A 224 -0.62 -8.60 19.27
CA LEU A 224 0.07 -9.62 18.50
C LEU A 224 0.53 -10.80 19.40
N PRO A 225 0.69 -12.02 18.85
CA PRO A 225 1.27 -13.14 19.56
C PRO A 225 2.67 -12.81 20.11
N ALA A 226 3.04 -13.42 21.25
CA ALA A 226 4.28 -13.13 21.95
C ALA A 226 5.57 -13.52 21.18
N ASP A 227 5.45 -14.33 20.16
CA ASP A 227 6.52 -14.75 19.24
C ASP A 227 6.62 -13.85 17.99
N THR A 228 5.86 -12.77 17.96
CA THR A 228 5.92 -11.74 16.90
C THR A 228 6.88 -10.63 17.36
N GLU A 229 7.86 -10.29 16.51
CA GLU A 229 8.81 -9.18 16.72
C GLU A 229 8.47 -7.95 15.86
#